data_c71434327042782e57e4cb8e768311d1
#
_entry.id   c71434327042782e57e4cb8e768311d1
#
_cell.length_a   1.000
_cell.length_b   1.000
_cell.length_c   1.000
_cell.angle_alpha   90.00
_cell.angle_beta   90.00
_cell.angle_gamma   90.00
#
_symmetry.space_group_name_H-M   'P 1'
#
loop_
_entity.id
_entity.type
_entity.pdbx_description
1 polymer ?
#
loop_
_entity_poly.entity_id
_entity_poly.type
_entity_poly.pdbx_seq_one_letter_code
_entity_poly.pdbx_strand_id
1 'polypeptide(L)'
;MAVFLFGNTGTFNRGCEAIVRASKKLLGYRATHLCTSNPEEDKMLCRDIGLQMLSFVPFSRLQNYKFAALRKITGEFTTGFETAGKQVTDLITSDDLCLMIGGDTYCYRPPYYHMGMNRYCEQHGIPSALW
;
A
#
# COMPACT_ATOMS: atom_id res chain seq x y z
N MET A 1 -12.78 11.64 -4.30
CA MET A 1 -11.73 10.76 -4.86
C MET A 1 -10.39 11.12 -4.21
N ALA A 2 -9.93 10.33 -3.28
CA ALA A 2 -8.56 10.36 -2.76
C ALA A 2 -7.69 9.37 -3.53
N VAL A 3 -6.37 9.43 -3.33
CA VAL A 3 -5.41 8.51 -3.95
C VAL A 3 -4.60 7.83 -2.85
N PHE A 4 -4.56 6.51 -2.89
CA PHE A 4 -3.80 5.67 -1.97
C PHE A 4 -2.57 5.13 -2.68
N LEU A 5 -1.39 5.49 -2.20
CA LEU A 5 -0.10 5.07 -2.75
C LEU A 5 0.40 3.86 -1.98
N PHE A 6 0.67 2.77 -2.71
CA PHE A 6 1.17 1.51 -2.16
C PHE A 6 2.52 1.14 -2.76
N GLY A 7 3.22 0.21 -2.11
CA GLY A 7 4.48 -0.35 -2.61
C GLY A 7 5.71 0.41 -2.15
N ASN A 8 5.54 1.44 -1.35
CA ASN A 8 6.67 2.08 -0.71
C ASN A 8 7.18 1.23 0.46
N THR A 9 8.42 0.77 0.37
CA THR A 9 9.08 0.01 1.45
C THR A 9 9.74 0.90 2.51
N GLY A 10 9.55 2.20 2.39
CA GLY A 10 10.10 3.25 3.26
C GLY A 10 10.84 4.31 2.43
N THR A 11 10.61 5.59 2.76
CA THR A 11 11.25 6.72 2.06
C THR A 11 12.71 6.93 2.48
N PHE A 12 13.24 6.13 3.41
CA PHE A 12 14.66 6.08 3.73
C PHE A 12 15.52 5.73 2.50
N ASN A 13 14.99 4.92 1.58
CA ASN A 13 15.57 4.75 0.27
C ASN A 13 15.25 5.98 -0.59
N ARG A 14 16.27 6.73 -1.02
CA ARG A 14 16.12 7.96 -1.82
C ARG A 14 15.36 7.74 -3.14
N GLY A 15 15.48 6.55 -3.72
CA GLY A 15 14.68 6.18 -4.90
C GLY A 15 13.19 6.11 -4.59
N CYS A 16 12.83 5.48 -3.47
CA CYS A 16 11.45 5.42 -3.01
C CYS A 16 10.90 6.81 -2.68
N GLU A 17 11.69 7.64 -1.98
CA GLU A 17 11.34 9.03 -1.70
C GLU A 17 11.07 9.82 -2.99
N ALA A 18 11.94 9.70 -3.97
CA ALA A 18 11.79 10.39 -5.25
C ALA A 18 10.51 9.97 -5.98
N ILE A 19 10.16 8.68 -5.99
CA ILE A 19 8.92 8.17 -6.58
C ILE A 19 7.70 8.74 -5.85
N VAL A 20 7.69 8.72 -4.52
CA VAL A 20 6.60 9.29 -3.71
C VAL A 20 6.41 10.77 -4.01
N ARG A 21 7.49 11.56 -4.02
CA ARG A 21 7.45 13.00 -4.33
C ARG A 21 6.98 13.29 -5.74
N ALA A 22 7.47 12.53 -6.73
CA ALA A 22 7.05 12.66 -8.12
C ALA A 22 5.55 12.33 -8.28
N SER A 23 5.11 11.23 -7.69
CA SER A 23 3.69 10.83 -7.70
C SER A 23 2.81 11.92 -7.09
N LYS A 24 3.17 12.44 -5.93
CA LYS A 24 2.40 13.53 -5.30
C LYS A 24 2.35 14.78 -6.15
N LYS A 25 3.47 15.16 -6.77
CA LYS A 25 3.53 16.31 -7.68
C LYS A 25 2.60 16.15 -8.88
N LEU A 26 2.55 14.97 -9.48
CA LEU A 26 1.67 14.66 -10.61
C LEU A 26 0.18 14.62 -10.20
N LEU A 27 -0.12 14.13 -9.00
CA LEU A 27 -1.48 14.10 -8.46
C LEU A 27 -2.00 15.48 -8.03
N GLY A 28 -1.12 16.45 -7.87
CA GLY A 28 -1.46 17.84 -7.54
C GLY A 28 -2.13 17.97 -6.17
N TYR A 29 -3.26 18.70 -6.13
CA TYR A 29 -4.01 19.01 -4.89
C TYR A 29 -4.89 17.86 -4.38
N ARG A 30 -4.91 16.72 -5.04
CA ARG A 30 -5.73 15.58 -4.59
C ARG A 30 -5.29 15.11 -3.21
N ALA A 31 -6.24 14.74 -2.36
CA ALA A 31 -5.97 14.06 -1.12
C ALA A 31 -5.17 12.79 -1.41
N THR A 32 -4.01 12.65 -0.81
CA THR A 32 -3.08 11.55 -1.11
C THR A 32 -2.63 10.92 0.19
N HIS A 33 -2.84 9.60 0.28
CA HIS A 33 -2.43 8.77 1.40
C HIS A 33 -1.23 7.93 0.98
N LEU A 34 -0.19 7.89 1.80
CA LEU A 34 0.93 6.95 1.64
C LEU A 34 0.75 5.79 2.61
N CYS A 35 0.58 4.59 2.06
CA CYS A 35 0.48 3.36 2.83
C CYS A 35 1.89 2.80 3.07
N THR A 36 2.33 2.82 4.32
CA THR A 36 3.72 2.51 4.67
C THR A 36 3.82 1.70 5.96
N SER A 37 4.88 0.91 6.07
CA SER A 37 5.23 0.19 7.29
C SER A 37 6.00 1.05 8.31
N ASN A 38 6.40 2.26 7.93
CA ASN A 38 7.24 3.16 8.76
C ASN A 38 6.67 4.58 8.79
N PRO A 39 5.41 4.78 9.24
CA PRO A 39 4.68 6.04 9.08
C PRO A 39 5.35 7.24 9.74
N GLU A 40 6.00 7.08 10.89
CA GLU A 40 6.65 8.18 11.60
C GLU A 40 7.87 8.72 10.84
N GLU A 41 8.69 7.81 10.31
CA GLU A 41 9.87 8.18 9.52
C GLU A 41 9.47 8.83 8.19
N ASP A 42 8.53 8.21 7.47
CA ASP A 42 8.04 8.73 6.20
C ASP A 42 7.36 10.10 6.38
N LYS A 43 6.68 10.32 7.51
CA LYS A 43 6.10 11.61 7.87
C LYS A 43 7.17 12.69 8.03
N MET A 44 8.30 12.35 8.65
CA MET A 44 9.42 13.29 8.78
C MET A 44 10.04 13.64 7.44
N LEU A 45 10.27 12.64 6.58
CA LEU A 45 10.92 12.82 5.27
C LEU A 45 10.03 13.49 4.24
N CYS A 46 8.71 13.29 4.30
CA CYS A 46 7.73 13.82 3.35
C CYS A 46 6.82 14.92 3.92
N ARG A 47 7.23 15.58 5.03
CA ARG A 47 6.41 16.60 5.72
C ARG A 47 6.03 17.80 4.86
N ASP A 48 6.84 18.10 3.86
CA ASP A 48 6.73 19.27 2.98
C ASP A 48 5.78 19.07 1.79
N ILE A 49 5.32 17.83 1.53
CA ILE A 49 4.52 17.53 0.35
C ILE A 49 3.05 17.18 0.62
N GLY A 50 2.59 17.33 1.87
CA GLY A 50 1.17 17.24 2.21
C GLY A 50 0.55 15.85 1.99
N LEU A 51 1.27 14.79 2.41
CA LEU A 51 0.78 13.42 2.42
C LEU A 51 0.18 13.06 3.78
N GLN A 52 -0.87 12.26 3.77
CA GLN A 52 -1.34 11.57 4.95
C GLN A 52 -0.74 10.17 5.01
N MET A 53 -0.12 9.81 6.15
CA MET A 53 0.48 8.50 6.34
C MET A 53 -0.54 7.53 6.90
N LEU A 54 -0.66 6.36 6.28
CA LEU A 54 -1.46 5.26 6.79
C LEU A 54 -0.52 4.09 7.11
N SER A 55 -0.68 3.56 8.32
CA SER A 55 0.14 2.43 8.76
C SER A 55 -0.29 1.14 8.06
N PHE A 56 0.69 0.45 7.54
CA PHE A 56 0.57 -0.90 7.02
C PHE A 56 1.40 -1.83 7.90
N VAL A 57 0.75 -2.51 8.82
CA VAL A 57 1.43 -3.27 9.89
C VAL A 57 2.05 -4.56 9.34
N PRO A 58 3.39 -4.72 9.39
CA PRO A 58 4.02 -5.95 8.97
C PRO A 58 3.57 -7.12 9.84
N PHE A 59 3.38 -8.29 9.24
CA PHE A 59 3.03 -9.49 9.99
C PHE A 59 4.17 -9.99 10.85
N SER A 60 3.83 -10.49 12.01
CA SER A 60 4.70 -11.37 12.79
C SER A 60 5.00 -12.66 12.02
N ARG A 61 6.07 -13.37 12.39
CA ARG A 61 6.40 -14.66 11.77
C ARG A 61 5.24 -15.65 11.81
N LEU A 62 4.54 -15.72 12.94
CA LEU A 62 3.40 -16.62 13.11
C LEU A 62 2.23 -16.27 12.20
N GLN A 63 1.92 -14.98 12.07
CA GLN A 63 0.89 -14.51 11.13
C GLN A 63 1.26 -14.81 9.68
N ASN A 64 2.52 -14.62 9.31
CA ASN A 64 3.01 -14.98 7.97
C ASN A 64 2.76 -16.48 7.66
N TYR A 65 3.03 -17.39 8.61
CA TYR A 65 2.75 -18.82 8.42
C TYR A 65 1.24 -19.11 8.31
N LYS A 66 0.42 -18.49 9.16
CA LYS A 66 -1.05 -18.64 9.09
C LYS A 66 -1.59 -18.20 7.73
N PHE A 67 -1.22 -17.02 7.25
CA PHE A 67 -1.68 -16.52 5.96
C PHE A 67 -1.10 -17.30 4.77
N ALA A 68 0.14 -17.80 4.89
CA ALA A 68 0.70 -18.68 3.87
C ALA A 68 -0.07 -20.01 3.77
N ALA A 69 -0.43 -20.61 4.90
CA ALA A 69 -1.24 -21.83 4.94
C ALA A 69 -2.67 -21.58 4.42
N LEU A 70 -3.32 -20.52 4.87
CA LEU A 70 -4.66 -20.13 4.39
C LEU A 70 -4.67 -19.97 2.88
N ARG A 71 -3.74 -19.18 2.33
CA ARG A 71 -3.62 -18.96 0.90
C ARG A 71 -3.37 -20.24 0.12
N LYS A 72 -2.53 -21.15 0.63
CA LYS A 72 -2.24 -22.43 -0.04
C LYS A 72 -3.47 -23.34 -0.12
N ILE A 73 -4.35 -23.27 0.88
CA ILE A 73 -5.55 -24.12 0.97
C ILE A 73 -6.72 -23.50 0.20
N THR A 74 -6.93 -22.18 0.34
CA THR A 74 -8.14 -21.50 -0.14
C THR A 74 -7.92 -20.64 -1.39
N GLY A 75 -6.66 -20.34 -1.76
CA GLY A 75 -6.35 -19.33 -2.78
C GLY A 75 -6.60 -17.89 -2.31
N GLU A 76 -6.91 -17.67 -1.03
CA GLU A 76 -7.32 -16.38 -0.49
C GLU A 76 -6.12 -15.46 -0.21
N PHE A 77 -6.18 -14.22 -0.69
CA PHE A 77 -5.12 -13.22 -0.56
C PHE A 77 -5.56 -11.98 0.24
N THR A 78 -6.86 -11.70 0.30
CA THR A 78 -7.36 -10.43 0.85
C THR A 78 -7.28 -10.36 2.36
N THR A 79 -7.55 -11.47 3.07
CA THR A 79 -7.53 -11.50 4.54
C THR A 79 -6.21 -11.01 5.13
N GLY A 80 -5.09 -11.37 4.50
CA GLY A 80 -3.77 -10.86 4.89
C GLY A 80 -3.65 -9.36 4.71
N PHE A 81 -4.09 -8.85 3.56
CA PHE A 81 -4.09 -7.43 3.28
C PHE A 81 -5.00 -6.65 4.24
N GLU A 82 -6.24 -7.08 4.45
CA GLU A 82 -7.20 -6.45 5.36
C GLU A 82 -6.65 -6.36 6.79
N THR A 83 -5.98 -7.41 7.25
CA THR A 83 -5.39 -7.43 8.59
C THR A 83 -4.23 -6.44 8.71
N ALA A 84 -3.32 -6.41 7.73
CA ALA A 84 -2.15 -5.52 7.75
C ALA A 84 -2.52 -4.06 7.45
N GLY A 85 -3.47 -3.87 6.56
CA GLY A 85 -3.89 -2.57 6.02
C GLY A 85 -5.20 -2.06 6.60
N LYS A 86 -5.56 -2.43 7.83
CA LYS A 86 -6.87 -2.06 8.41
C LYS A 86 -7.16 -0.55 8.33
N GLN A 87 -6.18 0.31 8.59
CA GLN A 87 -6.36 1.76 8.44
C GLN A 87 -6.73 2.18 7.02
N VAL A 88 -6.28 1.42 6.03
CA VAL A 88 -6.57 1.68 4.62
C VAL A 88 -7.97 1.19 4.28
N THR A 89 -8.29 -0.06 4.64
CA THR A 89 -9.60 -0.66 4.34
C THR A 89 -10.75 0.04 5.05
N ASP A 90 -10.49 0.68 6.20
CA ASP A 90 -11.48 1.48 6.93
C ASP A 90 -11.76 2.84 6.25
N LEU A 91 -10.90 3.30 5.35
CA LEU A 91 -10.97 4.64 4.73
C LEU A 91 -11.27 4.61 3.23
N ILE A 92 -10.72 3.62 2.51
CA ILE A 92 -10.81 3.57 1.05
C ILE A 92 -12.22 3.18 0.59
N THR A 93 -12.69 3.85 -0.44
CA THR A 93 -14.01 3.63 -1.04
C THR A 93 -13.91 3.40 -2.54
N SER A 94 -15.00 2.98 -3.19
CA SER A 94 -15.07 2.82 -4.65
C SER A 94 -14.84 4.10 -5.44
N ASP A 95 -14.96 5.26 -4.79
CA ASP A 95 -14.69 6.58 -5.42
C ASP A 95 -13.20 6.96 -5.38
N ASP A 96 -12.35 6.15 -4.80
CA ASP A 96 -10.93 6.42 -4.62
C ASP A 96 -10.08 5.65 -5.64
N LEU A 97 -8.79 5.97 -5.70
CA LEU A 97 -7.83 5.36 -6.59
C LEU A 97 -6.68 4.73 -5.80
N CYS A 98 -6.36 3.49 -6.10
CA CYS A 98 -5.24 2.76 -5.54
C CYS A 98 -4.09 2.72 -6.55
N LEU A 99 -2.95 3.34 -6.23
CA LEU A 99 -1.76 3.35 -7.08
C LEU A 99 -0.61 2.59 -6.45
N MET A 100 -0.11 1.62 -7.20
CA MET A 100 1.11 0.89 -6.89
C MET A 100 2.31 1.67 -7.42
N ILE A 101 3.17 2.19 -6.54
CA ILE A 101 4.30 3.05 -6.90
C ILE A 101 5.67 2.39 -6.67
N GLY A 102 5.72 1.12 -6.29
CA GLY A 102 6.97 0.41 -5.99
C GLY A 102 7.57 -0.24 -7.23
N GLY A 103 8.70 0.27 -7.72
CA GLY A 103 9.33 -0.19 -8.95
C GLY A 103 9.85 -1.63 -8.90
N ASP A 104 10.33 -2.14 -7.75
CA ASP A 104 10.92 -3.47 -7.60
C ASP A 104 10.06 -4.45 -6.78
N THR A 105 8.91 -4.03 -6.33
CA THR A 105 8.03 -4.80 -5.45
C THR A 105 7.66 -6.17 -6.01
N TYR A 106 7.55 -6.28 -7.34
CA TYR A 106 7.20 -7.52 -8.04
C TYR A 106 8.41 -8.34 -8.52
N CYS A 107 9.65 -7.84 -8.32
CA CYS A 107 10.82 -8.44 -8.94
C CYS A 107 11.49 -9.54 -8.10
N TYR A 108 11.46 -9.45 -6.77
CA TYR A 108 12.31 -10.27 -5.91
C TYR A 108 11.58 -11.35 -5.12
N ARG A 109 10.30 -11.16 -4.80
CA ARG A 109 9.50 -12.14 -4.05
C ARG A 109 8.04 -12.05 -4.51
N PRO A 110 7.24 -13.12 -4.36
CA PRO A 110 5.80 -13.01 -4.58
C PRO A 110 5.21 -11.91 -3.68
N PRO A 111 4.65 -10.86 -4.28
CA PRO A 111 4.21 -9.68 -3.54
C PRO A 111 2.80 -9.88 -2.97
N TYR A 112 2.66 -10.82 -2.06
CA TYR A 112 1.35 -11.27 -1.56
C TYR A 112 0.46 -10.16 -1.01
N TYR A 113 1.05 -9.16 -0.35
CA TYR A 113 0.29 -8.00 0.12
C TYR A 113 -0.29 -7.18 -1.02
N HIS A 114 0.48 -6.98 -2.06
CA HIS A 114 0.06 -6.22 -3.23
C HIS A 114 -0.95 -7.00 -4.06
N MET A 115 -0.81 -8.32 -4.13
CA MET A 115 -1.82 -9.19 -4.72
C MET A 115 -3.12 -9.15 -3.90
N GLY A 116 -3.02 -9.18 -2.58
CA GLY A 116 -4.15 -9.02 -1.67
C GLY A 116 -4.85 -7.68 -1.84
N MET A 117 -4.08 -6.59 -1.96
CA MET A 117 -4.62 -5.27 -2.24
C MET A 117 -5.34 -5.21 -3.58
N ASN A 118 -4.73 -5.71 -4.66
CA ASN A 118 -5.36 -5.70 -5.97
C ASN A 118 -6.67 -6.50 -5.95
N ARG A 119 -6.67 -7.65 -5.29
CA ARG A 119 -7.87 -8.48 -5.15
C ARG A 119 -8.95 -7.79 -4.32
N TYR A 120 -8.54 -7.12 -3.23
CA TYR A 120 -9.45 -6.32 -2.42
C TYR A 120 -10.08 -5.18 -3.25
N CYS A 121 -9.29 -4.44 -4.00
CA CYS A 121 -9.78 -3.39 -4.89
C CYS A 121 -10.77 -3.93 -5.92
N GLU A 122 -10.45 -5.06 -6.56
CA GLU A 122 -11.34 -5.74 -7.52
C GLU A 122 -12.69 -6.11 -6.88
N GLN A 123 -12.66 -6.73 -5.70
CA GLN A 123 -13.87 -7.16 -4.99
C GLN A 123 -14.76 -6.01 -4.53
N HIS A 124 -14.19 -4.84 -4.27
CA HIS A 124 -14.91 -3.66 -3.78
C HIS A 124 -15.15 -2.58 -4.86
N GLY A 125 -14.81 -2.89 -6.12
CA GLY A 125 -14.99 -1.94 -7.24
C GLY A 125 -14.11 -0.70 -7.15
N ILE A 126 -12.95 -0.80 -6.47
CA ILE A 126 -12.00 0.30 -6.30
C ILE A 126 -11.04 0.32 -7.49
N PRO A 127 -10.95 1.41 -8.26
CA PRO A 127 -9.96 1.54 -9.32
C PRO A 127 -8.54 1.35 -8.79
N SER A 128 -7.75 0.51 -9.47
CA SER A 128 -6.34 0.31 -9.13
C SER A 128 -5.46 0.29 -10.36
N ALA A 129 -4.23 0.79 -10.23
CA ALA A 129 -3.25 0.80 -11.31
C ALA A 129 -1.83 0.60 -10.78
N LEU A 130 -0.98 0.05 -11.65
CA LEU A 130 0.48 0.04 -11.48
C LEU A 130 1.03 1.31 -12.14
N TRP A 131 1.86 2.02 -11.37
CA TRP A 131 2.42 3.32 -11.75
C TRP A 131 3.90 3.22 -12.09
#